data_6de2ae82f60a9e9c98decfb9b6d0b1c0
#
_entry.id   6de2ae82f60a9e9c98decfb9b6d0b1c0
#
_cell.length_a   1.000
_cell.length_b   1.000
_cell.length_c   1.000
_cell.angle_alpha   90.00
_cell.angle_beta   90.00
_cell.angle_gamma   90.00
#
_symmetry.space_group_name_H-M   'P 1'
#
loop_
_entity.id
_entity.type
_entity.pdbx_description
1 polymer ?
#
loop_
_entity_poly.entity_id
_entity_poly.type
_entity_poly.pdbx_seq_one_letter_code
_entity_poly.pdbx_strand_id
1 'polypeptide(L)'
;MMKSVENIQTQLATLRTSGANPAMLDRVFVDYFGSPTPLNQVARVASSGSQQLVIEPFDKSVLKEIEKAISTSDLNLTPTNDGSGVIRINIPPLTEDRRKELTKQAKVICDDGKVAIRNVRRDAVDKIKLAEKDKQISKDDSKGFQDDLQKITDDYIKKLDDILKVKEKDLMKI
;
A
#
# COMPACT_ATOMS: atom_id res chain seq x y z
N MET A 1 -12.15 -6.79 -12.28
CA MET A 1 -10.83 -7.41 -12.06
C MET A 1 -9.69 -6.39 -11.98
N MET A 2 -9.48 -5.49 -12.95
CA MET A 2 -8.41 -4.48 -12.91
C MET A 2 -8.45 -3.63 -11.62
N LYS A 3 -9.58 -3.02 -11.29
CA LYS A 3 -9.77 -2.27 -10.04
C LYS A 3 -9.49 -3.09 -8.77
N SER A 4 -9.75 -4.40 -8.79
CA SER A 4 -9.43 -5.28 -7.66
C SER A 4 -7.92 -5.42 -7.49
N VAL A 5 -7.16 -5.56 -8.58
CA VAL A 5 -5.69 -5.61 -8.53
C VAL A 5 -5.11 -4.28 -8.07
N GLU A 6 -5.59 -3.15 -8.57
CA GLU A 6 -5.15 -1.81 -8.14
C GLU A 6 -5.39 -1.58 -6.63
N ASN A 7 -6.56 -2.00 -6.13
CA ASN A 7 -6.87 -1.92 -4.70
C ASN A 7 -5.89 -2.75 -3.87
N ILE A 8 -5.59 -3.98 -4.29
CA ILE A 8 -4.62 -4.85 -3.61
C ILE A 8 -3.21 -4.24 -3.66
N GLN A 9 -2.79 -3.67 -4.78
CA GLN A 9 -1.51 -2.95 -4.88
C GLN A 9 -1.43 -1.80 -3.89
N THR A 10 -2.50 -1.01 -3.77
CA THR A 10 -2.58 0.08 -2.80
C THR A 10 -2.50 -0.43 -1.36
N GLN A 11 -3.22 -1.50 -1.03
CA GLN A 11 -3.16 -2.12 0.31
C GLN A 11 -1.77 -2.70 0.61
N LEU A 12 -1.14 -3.37 -0.35
CA LEU A 12 0.23 -3.86 -0.19
C LEU A 12 1.27 -2.74 -0.08
N ALA A 13 1.03 -1.58 -0.71
CA ALA A 13 1.90 -0.42 -0.58
C ALA A 13 1.89 0.16 0.86
N THR A 14 0.76 0.03 1.57
CA THR A 14 0.68 0.48 2.98
C THR A 14 1.40 -0.45 3.95
N LEU A 15 1.69 -1.71 3.56
CA LEU A 15 2.50 -2.61 4.38
C LEU A 15 3.95 -2.11 4.41
N ARG A 16 4.46 -1.91 5.61
CA ARG A 16 5.84 -1.45 5.85
C ARG A 16 6.84 -2.36 5.15
N THR A 17 7.54 -1.85 4.15
CA THR A 17 8.79 -2.43 3.67
C THR A 17 9.94 -1.95 4.54
N SER A 18 10.99 -2.77 4.70
CA SER A 18 12.20 -2.36 5.42
C SER A 18 12.77 -1.08 4.79
N GLY A 19 12.82 0.00 5.58
CA GLY A 19 13.45 1.25 5.15
C GLY A 19 12.68 2.52 5.49
N ALA A 20 13.40 3.63 5.50
CA ALA A 20 12.89 4.96 5.72
C ALA A 20 12.14 5.45 4.47
N ASN A 21 10.82 5.33 4.45
CA ASN A 21 9.98 5.82 3.37
C ASN A 21 9.33 7.15 3.78
N PRO A 22 9.55 8.25 3.06
CA PRO A 22 8.90 9.54 3.31
C PRO A 22 7.36 9.46 3.40
N ALA A 23 6.73 8.59 2.60
CA ALA A 23 5.29 8.40 2.60
C ALA A 23 4.69 7.93 3.95
N MET A 24 5.53 7.45 4.88
CA MET A 24 5.08 7.12 6.24
C MET A 24 4.58 8.34 7.02
N LEU A 25 5.08 9.51 6.68
CA LEU A 25 4.76 10.78 7.35
C LEU A 25 3.64 11.56 6.66
N ASP A 26 3.09 11.09 5.54
CA ASP A 26 2.01 11.77 4.81
C ASP A 26 0.71 11.94 5.62
N ARG A 27 0.53 11.11 6.65
CA ARG A 27 -0.63 11.16 7.55
C ARG A 27 -0.39 11.99 8.81
N VAL A 28 0.79 12.57 8.97
CA VAL A 28 1.12 13.41 10.12
C VAL A 28 0.65 14.83 9.84
N PHE A 29 -0.18 15.35 10.73
CA PHE A 29 -0.64 16.74 10.69
C PHE A 29 0.10 17.53 11.76
N VAL A 30 0.61 18.68 11.38
CA VAL A 30 1.32 19.63 12.24
C VAL A 30 0.43 20.82 12.49
N ASP A 31 0.42 21.32 13.71
CA ASP A 31 -0.24 22.58 14.02
C ASP A 31 0.60 23.73 13.45
N TYR A 32 0.16 24.28 12.32
CA TYR A 32 0.78 25.42 11.67
C TYR A 32 -0.06 26.68 11.95
N PHE A 33 0.38 27.48 12.93
CA PHE A 33 -0.31 28.68 13.38
C PHE A 33 -1.80 28.47 13.70
N GLY A 34 -2.13 27.41 14.43
CA GLY A 34 -3.49 27.07 14.83
C GLY A 34 -4.32 26.32 13.78
N SER A 35 -3.70 25.92 12.66
CA SER A 35 -4.36 25.14 11.61
C SER A 35 -3.65 23.79 11.42
N PRO A 36 -4.38 22.65 11.46
CA PRO A 36 -3.80 21.34 11.19
C PRO A 36 -3.41 21.23 9.71
N THR A 37 -2.11 21.23 9.44
CA THR A 37 -1.54 21.20 8.09
C THR A 37 -0.75 19.92 7.87
N PRO A 38 -0.87 19.22 6.73
CA PRO A 38 -0.07 18.04 6.42
C PRO A 38 1.43 18.36 6.47
N LEU A 39 2.23 17.45 7.04
CA LEU A 39 3.68 17.64 7.21
C LEU A 39 4.40 17.96 5.89
N ASN A 40 3.99 17.35 4.78
CA ASN A 40 4.58 17.57 3.45
C ASN A 40 4.35 18.99 2.88
N GLN A 41 3.46 19.79 3.48
CA GLN A 41 3.25 21.19 3.10
C GLN A 41 4.09 22.17 3.92
N VAL A 42 4.57 21.78 5.10
CA VAL A 42 5.35 22.62 6.01
C VAL A 42 6.83 22.23 6.07
N ALA A 43 7.17 21.05 5.55
CA ALA A 43 8.54 20.55 5.54
C ALA A 43 8.81 19.64 4.33
N ARG A 44 10.08 19.61 3.92
CA ARG A 44 10.59 18.63 2.97
C ARG A 44 10.97 17.37 3.73
N VAL A 45 10.45 16.22 3.30
CA VAL A 45 10.80 14.91 3.86
C VAL A 45 11.63 14.13 2.85
N ALA A 46 12.80 13.68 3.25
CA ALA A 46 13.71 12.88 2.44
C ALA A 46 14.23 11.68 3.23
N SER A 47 14.56 10.60 2.54
CA SER A 47 15.26 9.47 3.15
C SER A 47 16.78 9.70 3.07
N SER A 48 17.48 9.51 4.18
CA SER A 48 18.93 9.51 4.24
C SER A 48 19.40 8.09 4.58
N GLY A 49 19.72 7.32 3.53
CA GLY A 49 20.02 5.90 3.68
C GLY A 49 18.76 5.04 3.86
N SER A 50 18.96 3.81 4.37
CA SER A 50 17.89 2.82 4.49
C SER A 50 17.03 2.93 5.76
N GLN A 51 17.52 3.65 6.78
CA GLN A 51 16.92 3.64 8.12
C GLN A 51 16.71 5.04 8.73
N GLN A 52 16.95 6.10 7.97
CA GLN A 52 16.83 7.46 8.49
C GLN A 52 15.95 8.32 7.58
N LEU A 53 15.00 9.01 8.18
CA LEU A 53 14.26 10.10 7.54
C LEU A 53 14.83 11.42 8.03
N VAL A 54 14.95 12.36 7.11
CA VAL A 54 15.38 13.73 7.34
C VAL A 54 14.23 14.65 6.98
N ILE A 55 13.85 15.51 7.91
CA ILE A 55 12.77 16.48 7.74
C ILE A 55 13.40 17.87 7.83
N GLU A 56 13.29 18.61 6.75
CA GLU A 56 13.74 19.99 6.62
C GLU A 56 12.53 20.92 6.61
N PRO A 57 12.19 21.58 7.72
CA PRO A 57 11.10 22.55 7.77
C PRO A 57 11.39 23.73 6.85
N PHE A 58 10.38 24.23 6.16
CA PHE A 58 10.48 25.48 5.38
C PHE A 58 10.58 26.70 6.28
N ASP A 59 10.00 26.61 7.49
CA ASP A 59 10.10 27.61 8.54
C ASP A 59 10.63 26.95 9.82
N LYS A 60 11.74 27.49 10.34
CA LYS A 60 12.37 26.99 11.57
C LYS A 60 11.53 27.24 12.82
N SER A 61 10.56 28.15 12.77
CA SER A 61 9.70 28.45 13.91
C SER A 61 8.78 27.27 14.28
N VAL A 62 8.43 26.41 13.30
CA VAL A 62 7.53 25.27 13.51
C VAL A 62 8.24 23.95 13.85
N LEU A 63 9.54 23.98 14.09
CA LEU A 63 10.34 22.79 14.45
C LEU A 63 9.74 22.03 15.64
N LYS A 64 9.38 22.74 16.71
CA LYS A 64 8.83 22.14 17.94
C LYS A 64 7.46 21.48 17.69
N GLU A 65 6.63 22.10 16.89
CA GLU A 65 5.33 21.59 16.51
C GLU A 65 5.45 20.33 15.66
N ILE A 66 6.44 20.28 14.77
CA ILE A 66 6.75 19.08 13.96
C ILE A 66 7.25 17.94 14.87
N GLU A 67 8.18 18.21 15.78
CA GLU A 67 8.67 17.22 16.76
C GLU A 67 7.53 16.67 17.61
N LYS A 68 6.66 17.54 18.11
CA LYS A 68 5.49 17.19 18.90
C LYS A 68 4.51 16.33 18.10
N ALA A 69 4.18 16.75 16.88
CA ALA A 69 3.26 16.04 16.01
C ALA A 69 3.75 14.62 15.69
N ILE A 70 5.05 14.45 15.43
CA ILE A 70 5.66 13.14 15.15
C ILE A 70 5.67 12.28 16.41
N SER A 71 6.03 12.83 17.56
CA SER A 71 6.08 12.10 18.85
C SER A 71 4.69 11.65 19.32
N THR A 72 3.65 12.43 19.00
CA THR A 72 2.26 12.14 19.37
C THR A 72 1.59 11.21 18.34
N SER A 73 2.20 11.02 17.18
CA SER A 73 1.65 10.14 16.13
C SER A 73 1.70 8.67 16.54
N ASP A 74 0.77 7.86 16.00
CA ASP A 74 0.72 6.39 16.20
C ASP A 74 1.92 5.64 15.58
N LEU A 75 2.89 6.37 15.03
CA LEU A 75 4.04 5.79 14.34
C LEU A 75 5.13 5.31 15.30
N ASN A 76 5.09 5.68 16.59
CA ASN A 76 6.11 5.37 17.60
C ASN A 76 7.53 5.72 17.14
N LEU A 77 7.68 6.88 16.52
CA LEU A 77 8.96 7.38 16.03
C LEU A 77 9.49 8.44 16.98
N THR A 78 10.79 8.39 17.24
CA THR A 78 11.47 9.39 18.08
C THR A 78 12.22 10.37 17.18
N PRO A 79 11.73 11.62 17.04
CA PRO A 79 12.45 12.65 16.32
C PRO A 79 13.66 13.12 17.14
N THR A 80 14.78 13.38 16.47
CA THR A 80 15.99 13.94 17.05
C THR A 80 16.34 15.21 16.30
N ASN A 81 16.49 16.31 17.04
CA ASN A 81 16.94 17.59 16.50
C ASN A 81 18.44 17.73 16.75
N ASP A 82 19.21 17.94 15.71
CA ASP A 82 20.66 18.09 15.77
C ASP A 82 21.13 19.56 15.99
N GLY A 83 20.17 20.47 16.20
CA GLY A 83 20.46 21.90 16.38
C GLY A 83 20.70 22.66 15.06
N SER A 84 20.78 21.98 13.93
CA SER A 84 20.93 22.60 12.60
C SER A 84 19.61 23.10 11.99
N GLY A 85 18.50 22.81 12.68
CA GLY A 85 17.16 23.11 12.17
C GLY A 85 16.58 21.98 11.32
N VAL A 86 17.17 20.80 11.41
CA VAL A 86 16.75 19.58 10.70
C VAL A 86 16.36 18.52 11.72
N ILE A 87 15.23 17.88 11.52
CA ILE A 87 14.77 16.77 12.35
C ILE A 87 15.17 15.45 11.69
N ARG A 88 15.84 14.59 12.44
CA ARG A 88 16.20 13.24 12.02
C ARG A 88 15.37 12.21 12.75
N ILE A 89 14.85 11.24 12.01
CA ILE A 89 14.10 10.13 12.58
C ILE A 89 14.83 8.84 12.20
N ASN A 90 15.28 8.11 13.21
CA ASN A 90 15.84 6.78 13.02
C ASN A 90 14.69 5.75 13.03
N ILE A 91 14.59 4.98 11.96
CA ILE A 91 13.61 3.91 11.84
C ILE A 91 14.34 2.60 12.16
N PRO A 92 14.00 1.95 13.26
CA PRO A 92 14.61 0.66 13.58
C PRO A 92 14.31 -0.36 12.48
N PRO A 93 15.27 -1.23 12.13
CA PRO A 93 15.03 -2.30 11.18
C PRO A 93 13.92 -3.22 11.69
N LEU A 94 13.12 -3.75 10.76
CA LEU A 94 12.11 -4.73 11.12
C LEU A 94 12.77 -5.98 11.69
N THR A 95 12.29 -6.44 12.83
CA THR A 95 12.70 -7.74 13.40
C THR A 95 12.28 -8.88 12.45
N GLU A 96 12.96 -10.01 12.50
CA GLU A 96 12.60 -11.18 11.69
C GLU A 96 11.15 -11.63 11.91
N ASP A 97 10.69 -11.60 13.15
CA ASP A 97 9.32 -11.98 13.49
C ASP A 97 8.31 -11.01 12.87
N ARG A 98 8.60 -9.71 12.89
CA ARG A 98 7.74 -8.70 12.27
C ARG A 98 7.72 -8.84 10.75
N ARG A 99 8.83 -9.19 10.11
CA ARG A 99 8.89 -9.48 8.67
C ARG A 99 8.02 -10.68 8.30
N LYS A 100 8.09 -11.77 9.11
CA LYS A 100 7.25 -12.96 8.93
C LYS A 100 5.76 -12.63 9.09
N GLU A 101 5.42 -11.80 10.06
CA GLU A 101 4.05 -11.34 10.28
C GLU A 101 3.54 -10.51 9.08
N LEU A 102 4.32 -9.54 8.61
CA LEU A 102 3.97 -8.74 7.43
C LEU A 102 3.83 -9.60 6.17
N THR A 103 4.67 -10.62 6.00
CA THR A 103 4.55 -11.57 4.90
C THR A 103 3.23 -12.37 4.98
N LYS A 104 2.81 -12.79 6.18
CA LYS A 104 1.50 -13.42 6.37
C LYS A 104 0.35 -12.48 6.03
N GLN A 105 0.43 -11.22 6.48
CA GLN A 105 -0.57 -10.20 6.15
C GLN A 105 -0.65 -9.94 4.64
N ALA A 106 0.49 -9.86 3.96
CA ALA A 106 0.53 -9.70 2.51
C ALA A 106 -0.16 -10.87 1.77
N LYS A 107 0.03 -12.12 2.24
CA LYS A 107 -0.66 -13.29 1.70
C LYS A 107 -2.17 -13.19 1.86
N VAL A 108 -2.65 -12.85 3.06
CA VAL A 108 -4.09 -12.69 3.33
C VAL A 108 -4.70 -11.64 2.39
N ILE A 109 -4.08 -10.46 2.25
CA ILE A 109 -4.54 -9.41 1.34
C ILE A 109 -4.63 -9.91 -0.11
N CYS A 110 -3.62 -10.65 -0.58
CA CYS A 110 -3.63 -11.21 -1.94
C CYS A 110 -4.69 -12.30 -2.12
N ASP A 111 -4.92 -13.14 -1.11
CA ASP A 111 -5.95 -14.18 -1.16
C ASP A 111 -7.36 -13.56 -1.21
N ASP A 112 -7.61 -12.51 -0.44
CA ASP A 112 -8.85 -11.72 -0.51
C ASP A 112 -9.03 -11.12 -1.91
N GLY A 113 -7.94 -10.64 -2.52
CA GLY A 113 -7.93 -10.18 -3.91
C GLY A 113 -8.32 -11.25 -4.92
N LYS A 114 -7.80 -12.48 -4.76
CA LYS A 114 -8.16 -13.63 -5.60
C LYS A 114 -9.65 -14.00 -5.44
N VAL A 115 -10.17 -13.93 -4.22
CA VAL A 115 -11.61 -14.15 -3.96
C VAL A 115 -12.43 -13.07 -4.67
N ALA A 116 -12.06 -11.81 -4.59
CA ALA A 116 -12.75 -10.73 -5.30
C ALA A 116 -12.75 -10.94 -6.83
N ILE A 117 -11.61 -11.35 -7.42
CA ILE A 117 -11.52 -11.68 -8.85
C ILE A 117 -12.44 -12.84 -9.22
N ARG A 118 -12.47 -13.90 -8.40
CA ARG A 118 -13.37 -15.06 -8.62
C ARG A 118 -14.84 -14.67 -8.54
N ASN A 119 -15.21 -13.75 -7.64
CA ASN A 119 -16.58 -13.24 -7.54
C ASN A 119 -16.97 -12.46 -8.81
N VAL A 120 -16.10 -11.56 -9.30
CA VAL A 120 -16.33 -10.83 -10.55
C VAL A 120 -16.49 -11.81 -11.74
N ARG A 121 -15.70 -12.90 -11.77
CA ARG A 121 -15.87 -13.94 -12.78
C ARG A 121 -17.25 -14.61 -12.67
N ARG A 122 -17.66 -14.99 -11.46
CA ARG A 122 -18.96 -15.61 -11.21
C ARG A 122 -20.10 -14.75 -11.72
N ASP A 123 -20.09 -13.46 -11.34
CA ASP A 123 -21.11 -12.50 -11.78
C ASP A 123 -21.15 -12.35 -13.31
N ALA A 124 -19.99 -12.39 -13.96
CA ALA A 124 -19.93 -12.33 -15.42
C ALA A 124 -20.44 -13.61 -16.08
N VAL A 125 -20.11 -14.81 -15.54
CA VAL A 125 -20.66 -16.10 -16.04
C VAL A 125 -22.17 -16.12 -15.89
N ASP A 126 -22.72 -15.63 -14.78
CA ASP A 126 -24.16 -15.61 -14.56
C ASP A 126 -24.87 -14.70 -15.58
N LYS A 127 -24.26 -13.57 -15.94
CA LYS A 127 -24.76 -12.68 -17.01
C LYS A 127 -24.71 -13.34 -18.38
N ILE A 128 -23.62 -14.07 -18.71
CA ILE A 128 -23.53 -14.83 -19.97
C ILE A 128 -24.61 -15.88 -20.05
N LYS A 129 -24.83 -16.65 -18.98
CA LYS A 129 -25.90 -17.68 -18.93
C LYS A 129 -27.31 -17.09 -19.06
N LEU A 130 -27.51 -15.89 -18.46
CA LEU A 130 -28.80 -15.20 -18.62
C LEU A 130 -29.04 -14.78 -20.06
N ALA A 131 -28.03 -14.20 -20.73
CA ALA A 131 -28.10 -13.81 -22.12
C ALA A 131 -28.33 -15.03 -23.07
N GLU A 132 -27.76 -16.19 -22.76
CA GLU A 132 -28.02 -17.45 -23.46
C GLU A 132 -29.48 -17.88 -23.26
N LYS A 133 -29.99 -17.84 -22.03
CA LYS A 133 -31.39 -18.18 -21.71
C LYS A 133 -32.39 -17.27 -22.42
N ASP A 134 -32.07 -15.98 -22.51
CA ASP A 134 -32.87 -14.97 -23.22
C ASP A 134 -32.67 -15.01 -24.73
N LYS A 135 -31.92 -16.00 -25.25
CA LYS A 135 -31.66 -16.23 -26.69
C LYS A 135 -30.95 -15.03 -27.37
N GLN A 136 -30.24 -14.22 -26.61
CA GLN A 136 -29.42 -13.09 -27.12
C GLN A 136 -28.11 -13.58 -27.73
N ILE A 137 -27.59 -14.71 -27.25
CA ILE A 137 -26.36 -15.35 -27.74
C ILE A 137 -26.61 -16.85 -27.98
N SER A 138 -25.80 -17.45 -28.86
CA SER A 138 -25.83 -18.90 -29.10
C SER A 138 -25.12 -19.65 -27.95
N LYS A 139 -25.37 -20.98 -27.87
CA LYS A 139 -24.67 -21.84 -26.91
C LYS A 139 -23.15 -21.89 -27.16
N ASP A 140 -22.76 -21.86 -28.41
CA ASP A 140 -21.34 -21.90 -28.79
C ASP A 140 -20.64 -20.58 -28.40
N ASP A 141 -21.31 -19.45 -28.63
CA ASP A 141 -20.81 -18.15 -28.18
C ASP A 141 -20.70 -18.07 -26.64
N SER A 142 -21.72 -18.57 -25.93
CA SER A 142 -21.74 -18.65 -24.48
C SER A 142 -20.54 -19.42 -23.95
N LYS A 143 -20.20 -20.56 -24.55
CA LYS A 143 -19.06 -21.38 -24.20
C LYS A 143 -17.75 -20.63 -24.51
N GLY A 144 -17.61 -20.03 -25.67
CA GLY A 144 -16.44 -19.22 -26.05
C GLY A 144 -16.20 -18.08 -25.09
N PHE A 145 -17.23 -17.33 -24.71
CA PHE A 145 -17.10 -16.23 -23.72
C PHE A 145 -16.71 -16.72 -22.33
N GLN A 146 -17.21 -17.88 -21.90
CA GLN A 146 -16.80 -18.47 -20.62
C GLN A 146 -15.33 -18.90 -20.62
N ASP A 147 -14.85 -19.49 -21.72
CA ASP A 147 -13.44 -19.89 -21.87
C ASP A 147 -12.51 -18.66 -21.88
N ASP A 148 -12.88 -17.61 -22.59
CA ASP A 148 -12.09 -16.35 -22.60
C ASP A 148 -12.11 -15.66 -21.24
N LEU A 149 -13.26 -15.65 -20.55
CA LEU A 149 -13.37 -15.12 -19.20
C LEU A 149 -12.50 -15.91 -18.21
N GLN A 150 -12.38 -17.23 -18.40
CA GLN A 150 -11.48 -18.07 -17.60
C GLN A 150 -10.03 -17.69 -17.82
N LYS A 151 -9.58 -17.54 -19.07
CA LYS A 151 -8.20 -17.10 -19.39
C LYS A 151 -7.88 -15.74 -18.78
N ILE A 152 -8.79 -14.76 -18.92
CA ILE A 152 -8.64 -13.45 -18.32
C ILE A 152 -8.51 -13.55 -16.78
N THR A 153 -9.33 -14.40 -16.16
CA THR A 153 -9.29 -14.61 -14.71
C THR A 153 -7.95 -15.17 -14.26
N ASP A 154 -7.45 -16.17 -14.97
CA ASP A 154 -6.16 -16.81 -14.67
C ASP A 154 -4.99 -15.84 -14.83
N ASP A 155 -5.02 -14.97 -15.84
CA ASP A 155 -4.04 -13.91 -16.02
C ASP A 155 -4.04 -12.90 -14.86
N TYR A 156 -5.22 -12.49 -14.37
CA TYR A 156 -5.30 -11.58 -13.23
C TYR A 156 -4.88 -12.23 -11.91
N ILE A 157 -5.17 -13.52 -11.70
CA ILE A 157 -4.68 -14.28 -10.55
C ILE A 157 -3.16 -14.37 -10.59
N LYS A 158 -2.58 -14.68 -11.75
CA LYS A 158 -1.14 -14.73 -11.94
C LYS A 158 -0.46 -13.38 -11.65
N LYS A 159 -1.06 -12.28 -12.11
CA LYS A 159 -0.57 -10.93 -11.77
C LYS A 159 -0.55 -10.69 -10.26
N LEU A 160 -1.58 -11.10 -9.51
CA LEU A 160 -1.58 -10.98 -8.04
C LEU A 160 -0.47 -11.83 -7.40
N ASP A 161 -0.24 -13.05 -7.90
CA ASP A 161 0.84 -13.90 -7.39
C ASP A 161 2.23 -13.29 -7.65
N ASP A 162 2.43 -12.67 -8.80
CA ASP A 162 3.68 -12.00 -9.12
C ASP A 162 3.90 -10.75 -8.25
N ILE A 163 2.85 -9.96 -8.01
CA ILE A 163 2.88 -8.82 -7.09
C ILE A 163 3.24 -9.28 -5.67
N LEU A 164 2.63 -10.38 -5.20
CA LEU A 164 2.93 -10.94 -3.89
C LEU A 164 4.38 -11.38 -3.78
N LYS A 165 4.92 -12.11 -4.78
CA LYS A 165 6.32 -12.56 -4.81
C LYS A 165 7.30 -11.39 -4.73
N VAL A 166 7.03 -10.30 -5.47
CA VAL A 166 7.85 -9.10 -5.42
C VAL A 166 7.81 -8.49 -4.02
N LYS A 167 6.62 -8.36 -3.44
CA LYS A 167 6.44 -7.80 -2.09
C LYS A 167 7.10 -8.66 -1.00
N GLU A 168 7.00 -9.98 -1.09
CA GLU A 168 7.68 -10.90 -0.17
C GLU A 168 9.21 -10.73 -0.22
N LYS A 169 9.77 -10.61 -1.43
CA LYS A 169 11.21 -10.34 -1.60
C LYS A 169 11.61 -9.00 -0.97
N ASP A 170 10.80 -7.96 -1.15
CA ASP A 170 11.07 -6.63 -0.59
C ASP A 170 10.97 -6.63 0.95
N LEU A 171 10.02 -7.37 1.53
CA LEU A 171 9.88 -7.53 2.98
C LEU A 171 11.04 -8.31 3.59
N MET A 172 11.66 -9.22 2.85
CA MET A 172 12.77 -10.07 3.31
C MET A 172 14.15 -9.47 3.00
N LYS A 173 14.27 -8.42 2.19
CA LYS A 173 15.53 -7.70 1.98
C LYS A 173 16.00 -7.05 3.28
N ILE A 174 17.28 -7.24 3.56
CA ILE A 174 18.00 -6.64 4.70
C ILE A 174 18.50 -5.26 4.29
#